data_62162dd291ed79a74f038fc27faf4420
#
_entry.id   62162dd291ed79a74f038fc27faf4420
#
_cell.length_a   1.000
_cell.length_b   1.000
_cell.length_c   1.000
_cell.angle_alpha   90.00
_cell.angle_beta   90.00
_cell.angle_gamma   90.00
#
_symmetry.space_group_name_H-M   'P 1'
#
loop_
_entity.id
_entity.type
_entity.pdbx_description
1 polymer ?
#
loop_
_entity_poly.entity_id
_entity_poly.type
_entity_poly.pdbx_seq_one_letter_code
_entity_poly.pdbx_strand_id
1 'polypeptide(L)'
;MRGILTDDDNGNPRSVQTEGGISVLYKGRYLYSKYAPEKAVKSAVLSKSLAPGTLVLACSPVLCLCLAELCASLPENCFVLGCEFDAALYDFSLKYIPLGLARFALLSPDELPKLPFMLTKRRAETKDGTPLPPAGTFRRVLRTDFSAGTQFFPQHYAALTEAAENAVARFWKNRITLIKFGRRFSRNLFRNLAHLSRSVPIERVAQSVEKPIIVFGAGESMEKTARSIRSVQSAFYIVAADAALAPLFRLGIEPDAVVCEEAQSVIAPFFLGVNGKRFRVFAGITSWPKLFDLCGADICYFSPHYDDTVFFDSLAERNIIPPVMPPLGSVGLTATKIALMLRKNDRVPVFVTGLDFSYRAGTTHARGAEAHTSRLASSCKTAPASNYDAAFTFFMQKIIGKDGTPFFTSPALLSYAQTFRAYFSQSPNLFDAGTTGIDLGLSKKSADELIRKSGNTTEAKTTAEGKDSNEAKTENRKPAVKMETAIARKDADGKAAHAKKTIAEQAAFSEQKARSVRDFYEEEERSLKRLKNILSSGQNMSENERSAEIEKLLRSREYLYLHFPDGLTASLTVSFLKRVRAEIDFFIKDIAVGKSILGNS
;
A
#
# COMPACT_ATOMS: atom_id res chain seq x y z
N MET A 1 0.93 -49.44 37.21
CA MET A 1 1.47 -50.21 36.08
C MET A 1 1.91 -49.22 35.01
N ARG A 2 3.20 -49.08 34.79
CA ARG A 2 3.74 -48.32 33.65
C ARG A 2 3.61 -49.23 32.41
N GLY A 3 2.62 -48.97 31.55
CA GLY A 3 2.50 -49.63 30.27
C GLY A 3 3.67 -49.26 29.38
N ILE A 4 4.42 -50.25 28.98
CA ILE A 4 5.47 -50.19 27.96
C ILE A 4 4.80 -49.78 26.67
N LEU A 5 5.14 -48.59 26.17
CA LEU A 5 4.77 -48.14 24.83
C LEU A 5 5.59 -48.99 23.84
N THR A 6 4.95 -49.88 23.11
CA THR A 6 5.56 -50.59 22.01
C THR A 6 5.72 -49.65 20.82
N ASP A 7 6.88 -49.70 20.20
CA ASP A 7 7.41 -48.85 19.11
C ASP A 7 6.76 -49.11 17.72
N ASP A 8 5.46 -49.34 17.66
CA ASP A 8 4.68 -49.46 16.42
C ASP A 8 3.78 -48.23 16.20
N ASP A 9 4.38 -47.04 16.26
CA ASP A 9 3.64 -45.79 16.09
C ASP A 9 3.84 -45.30 14.67
N ASN A 10 2.89 -45.64 13.76
CA ASN A 10 2.80 -45.16 12.37
C ASN A 10 2.59 -43.62 12.24
N GLY A 11 2.96 -42.83 13.24
CA GLY A 11 2.93 -41.36 13.20
C GLY A 11 1.56 -40.69 12.96
N ASN A 12 0.47 -41.47 12.90
CA ASN A 12 -0.87 -40.98 12.65
C ASN A 12 -1.64 -40.71 13.94
N PRO A 13 -2.49 -39.66 13.98
CA PRO A 13 -3.35 -39.39 15.14
C PRO A 13 -4.39 -40.50 15.32
N ARG A 14 -4.59 -40.96 16.57
CA ARG A 14 -5.59 -41.98 16.89
C ARG A 14 -6.44 -41.57 18.08
N SER A 15 -7.75 -41.85 17.99
CA SER A 15 -8.65 -41.70 19.12
C SER A 15 -8.38 -42.77 20.17
N VAL A 16 -8.37 -42.37 21.42
CA VAL A 16 -8.15 -43.26 22.59
C VAL A 16 -9.26 -43.01 23.60
N GLN A 17 -9.95 -44.12 23.98
CA GLN A 17 -10.91 -44.05 25.07
C GLN A 17 -10.17 -43.88 26.40
N THR A 18 -10.60 -42.92 27.19
CA THR A 18 -10.05 -42.60 28.50
C THR A 18 -11.15 -42.64 29.55
N GLU A 19 -10.80 -42.56 30.84
CA GLU A 19 -11.77 -42.58 31.95
C GLU A 19 -12.82 -41.43 31.82
N GLY A 20 -12.44 -40.30 31.25
CA GLY A 20 -13.28 -39.11 31.16
C GLY A 20 -13.84 -38.84 29.77
N GLY A 21 -13.67 -39.76 28.79
CA GLY A 21 -14.15 -39.61 27.44
C GLY A 21 -13.09 -39.92 26.37
N ILE A 22 -13.28 -39.40 25.15
CA ILE A 22 -12.36 -39.63 24.02
C ILE A 22 -11.25 -38.58 24.04
N SER A 23 -9.99 -39.03 23.97
CA SER A 23 -8.83 -38.18 23.71
C SER A 23 -8.13 -38.62 22.43
N VAL A 24 -7.14 -37.86 21.98
CA VAL A 24 -6.31 -38.18 20.79
C VAL A 24 -4.87 -38.36 21.25
N LEU A 25 -4.26 -39.48 20.85
CA LEU A 25 -2.83 -39.72 21.03
C LEU A 25 -2.14 -39.45 19.68
N TYR A 26 -1.14 -38.57 19.67
CA TYR A 26 -0.37 -38.20 18.49
C TYR A 26 1.06 -37.83 18.88
N LYS A 27 2.03 -38.34 18.17
CA LYS A 27 3.48 -38.12 18.44
C LYS A 27 3.82 -38.33 19.93
N GLY A 28 3.30 -39.39 20.52
CA GLY A 28 3.52 -39.76 21.93
C GLY A 28 2.82 -38.86 22.98
N ARG A 29 1.93 -37.96 22.56
CA ARG A 29 1.23 -37.01 23.44
C ARG A 29 -0.29 -37.14 23.35
N TYR A 30 -0.96 -37.01 24.48
CA TYR A 30 -2.40 -36.83 24.51
C TYR A 30 -2.74 -35.36 24.22
N LEU A 31 -3.57 -35.13 23.22
CA LEU A 31 -3.95 -33.78 22.80
C LEU A 31 -5.05 -33.17 23.71
N TYR A 32 -5.81 -34.02 24.40
CA TYR A 32 -6.85 -33.63 25.36
C TYR A 32 -6.59 -34.29 26.71
N SER A 33 -7.19 -33.75 27.77
CA SER A 33 -7.13 -34.30 29.11
C SER A 33 -7.61 -35.77 29.12
N LYS A 34 -6.92 -36.66 29.86
CA LYS A 34 -7.34 -38.04 30.04
C LYS A 34 -8.56 -38.20 30.97
N TYR A 35 -8.78 -37.19 31.85
CA TYR A 35 -9.79 -37.25 32.91
C TYR A 35 -11.08 -36.53 32.56
N ALA A 36 -10.99 -35.42 31.83
CA ALA A 36 -12.13 -34.56 31.49
C ALA A 36 -11.86 -33.78 30.21
N PRO A 37 -11.76 -34.45 29.03
CA PRO A 37 -11.40 -33.80 27.76
C PRO A 37 -12.38 -32.67 27.39
N GLU A 38 -13.67 -32.94 27.48
CA GLU A 38 -14.71 -31.96 27.13
C GLU A 38 -14.78 -30.78 28.10
N LYS A 39 -14.69 -31.04 29.41
CA LYS A 39 -14.71 -30.00 30.44
C LYS A 39 -13.55 -29.02 30.28
N ALA A 40 -12.35 -29.50 29.94
CA ALA A 40 -11.18 -28.67 29.75
C ALA A 40 -11.39 -27.73 28.53
N VAL A 41 -11.88 -28.26 27.40
CA VAL A 41 -12.19 -27.46 26.21
C VAL A 41 -13.33 -26.48 26.48
N LYS A 42 -14.41 -26.94 27.13
CA LYS A 42 -15.56 -26.09 27.48
C LYS A 42 -15.13 -24.89 28.34
N SER A 43 -14.26 -25.11 29.32
CA SER A 43 -13.69 -24.04 30.14
C SER A 43 -12.83 -23.07 29.33
N ALA A 44 -12.03 -23.56 28.38
CA ALA A 44 -11.16 -22.72 27.57
C ALA A 44 -11.92 -21.92 26.51
N VAL A 45 -13.01 -22.47 25.97
CA VAL A 45 -13.74 -21.97 24.80
C VAL A 45 -14.97 -21.16 25.16
N LEU A 46 -15.84 -21.74 26.04
CA LEU A 46 -17.14 -21.17 26.37
C LEU A 46 -17.14 -20.22 27.56
N SER A 47 -16.06 -20.19 28.35
CA SER A 47 -15.94 -19.24 29.46
C SER A 47 -15.68 -17.79 29.02
N LYS A 48 -15.28 -17.60 27.80
CA LYS A 48 -14.96 -16.27 27.24
C LYS A 48 -16.25 -15.61 26.73
N SER A 49 -16.61 -14.46 27.30
CA SER A 49 -17.67 -13.63 26.75
C SER A 49 -17.25 -13.09 25.36
N LEU A 50 -17.94 -13.53 24.31
CA LEU A 50 -17.71 -13.05 22.95
C LEU A 50 -18.51 -11.77 22.73
N ALA A 51 -17.82 -10.73 22.29
CA ALA A 51 -18.50 -9.51 21.83
C ALA A 51 -18.84 -9.62 20.33
N PRO A 52 -19.90 -8.93 19.85
CA PRO A 52 -20.22 -8.87 18.43
C PRO A 52 -19.02 -8.45 17.55
N GLY A 53 -18.94 -9.00 16.35
CA GLY A 53 -17.85 -8.71 15.42
C GLY A 53 -16.50 -9.35 15.81
N THR A 54 -16.52 -10.53 16.40
CA THR A 54 -15.30 -11.29 16.75
C THR A 54 -15.03 -12.40 15.74
N LEU A 55 -13.81 -12.42 15.17
CA LEU A 55 -13.26 -13.57 14.46
C LEU A 55 -12.58 -14.49 15.50
N VAL A 56 -13.11 -15.67 15.70
CA VAL A 56 -12.52 -16.66 16.62
C VAL A 56 -11.61 -17.59 15.82
N LEU A 57 -10.34 -17.63 16.15
CA LEU A 57 -9.38 -18.61 15.64
C LEU A 57 -9.39 -19.82 16.56
N ALA A 58 -10.08 -20.89 16.13
CA ALA A 58 -10.12 -22.16 16.82
C ALA A 58 -8.87 -22.97 16.44
N CYS A 59 -7.81 -22.85 17.25
CA CYS A 59 -6.51 -23.43 16.97
C CYS A 59 -6.49 -24.91 17.35
N SER A 60 -6.12 -25.77 16.40
CA SER A 60 -6.04 -27.23 16.54
C SER A 60 -7.33 -27.87 17.09
N PRO A 61 -8.47 -27.78 16.38
CA PRO A 61 -9.78 -28.22 16.88
C PRO A 61 -9.96 -29.74 16.95
N VAL A 62 -9.10 -30.52 16.43
CA VAL A 62 -8.95 -32.01 16.29
C VAL A 62 -10.22 -32.85 16.47
N LEU A 63 -10.80 -32.92 17.67
CA LEU A 63 -12.08 -33.60 17.95
C LEU A 63 -13.29 -32.69 17.85
N CYS A 64 -13.12 -31.41 17.51
CA CYS A 64 -14.18 -30.41 17.41
C CYS A 64 -15.08 -30.34 18.68
N LEU A 65 -14.55 -30.67 19.87
CA LEU A 65 -15.29 -30.63 21.11
C LEU A 65 -15.84 -29.23 21.39
N CYS A 66 -17.11 -29.14 21.80
CA CYS A 66 -17.82 -27.87 22.06
C CYS A 66 -17.93 -26.90 20.88
N LEU A 67 -17.52 -27.30 19.66
CA LEU A 67 -17.55 -26.44 18.49
C LEU A 67 -18.98 -26.07 18.07
N ALA A 68 -19.90 -27.03 18.11
CA ALA A 68 -21.31 -26.80 17.80
C ALA A 68 -21.96 -25.84 18.83
N GLU A 69 -21.68 -26.02 20.12
CA GLU A 69 -22.16 -25.11 21.18
C GLU A 69 -21.63 -23.69 20.99
N LEU A 70 -20.33 -23.57 20.66
CA LEU A 70 -19.71 -22.28 20.36
C LEU A 70 -20.39 -21.60 19.17
N CYS A 71 -20.55 -22.31 18.05
CA CYS A 71 -21.16 -21.75 16.84
C CYS A 71 -22.62 -21.34 17.06
N ALA A 72 -23.38 -22.11 17.86
CA ALA A 72 -24.76 -21.80 18.21
C ALA A 72 -24.88 -20.55 19.11
N SER A 73 -23.89 -20.28 19.95
CA SER A 73 -23.87 -19.15 20.90
C SER A 73 -23.22 -17.88 20.35
N LEU A 74 -22.77 -17.87 19.09
CA LEU A 74 -22.07 -16.72 18.52
C LEU A 74 -22.96 -15.46 18.45
N PRO A 75 -22.48 -14.32 18.94
CA PRO A 75 -23.12 -13.03 18.71
C PRO A 75 -23.16 -12.65 17.22
N GLU A 76 -23.80 -11.51 16.92
CA GLU A 76 -23.85 -10.97 15.55
C GLU A 76 -22.46 -10.70 14.99
N ASN A 77 -22.30 -10.93 13.69
CA ASN A 77 -21.06 -10.69 12.96
C ASN A 77 -19.83 -11.42 13.52
N CYS A 78 -20.04 -12.55 14.24
CA CYS A 78 -18.98 -13.45 14.67
C CYS A 78 -18.83 -14.62 13.70
N PHE A 79 -17.62 -15.13 13.55
CA PHE A 79 -17.29 -16.30 12.75
C PHE A 79 -16.19 -17.11 13.44
N VAL A 80 -16.25 -18.44 13.35
CA VAL A 80 -15.22 -19.33 13.88
C VAL A 80 -14.42 -19.91 12.72
N LEU A 81 -13.11 -19.77 12.81
CA LEU A 81 -12.18 -20.27 11.82
C LEU A 81 -11.31 -21.36 12.46
N GLY A 82 -11.54 -22.59 12.10
CA GLY A 82 -10.69 -23.72 12.50
C GLY A 82 -9.34 -23.61 11.80
N CYS A 83 -8.27 -23.70 12.56
CA CYS A 83 -6.90 -23.54 12.07
C CYS A 83 -6.08 -24.76 12.48
N GLU A 84 -5.57 -25.53 11.52
CA GLU A 84 -4.71 -26.68 11.79
C GLU A 84 -3.49 -26.68 10.86
N PHE A 85 -2.29 -26.62 11.43
CA PHE A 85 -1.04 -26.62 10.68
C PHE A 85 -0.49 -28.00 10.37
N ASP A 86 -0.87 -29.00 11.17
CA ASP A 86 -0.45 -30.39 10.95
C ASP A 86 -1.43 -31.08 9.99
N ALA A 87 -0.93 -31.55 8.86
CA ALA A 87 -1.77 -32.17 7.83
C ALA A 87 -2.49 -33.43 8.33
N ALA A 88 -1.84 -34.26 9.16
CA ALA A 88 -2.46 -35.45 9.70
C ALA A 88 -3.56 -35.12 10.72
N LEU A 89 -3.37 -34.08 11.53
CA LEU A 89 -4.40 -33.58 12.44
C LEU A 89 -5.54 -32.88 11.68
N TYR A 90 -5.24 -32.20 10.58
CA TYR A 90 -6.26 -31.61 9.69
C TYR A 90 -7.17 -32.71 9.12
N ASP A 91 -6.60 -33.75 8.49
CA ASP A 91 -7.35 -34.87 7.93
C ASP A 91 -8.13 -35.63 9.00
N PHE A 92 -7.59 -35.72 10.20
CA PHE A 92 -8.27 -36.31 11.36
C PHE A 92 -9.45 -35.46 11.81
N SER A 93 -9.28 -34.13 11.87
CA SER A 93 -10.33 -33.17 12.27
C SER A 93 -11.55 -33.21 11.38
N LEU A 94 -11.38 -33.41 10.06
CA LEU A 94 -12.47 -33.50 9.10
C LEU A 94 -13.53 -34.55 9.46
N LYS A 95 -13.13 -35.62 10.18
CA LYS A 95 -14.02 -36.71 10.60
C LYS A 95 -14.93 -36.33 11.77
N TYR A 96 -14.58 -35.26 12.50
CA TYR A 96 -15.25 -34.84 13.74
C TYR A 96 -15.96 -33.50 13.61
N ILE A 97 -15.93 -32.86 12.45
CA ILE A 97 -16.67 -31.61 12.23
C ILE A 97 -18.17 -31.91 12.28
N PRO A 98 -18.94 -31.29 13.16
CA PRO A 98 -20.40 -31.44 13.19
C PRO A 98 -21.02 -30.96 11.86
N LEU A 99 -21.99 -31.71 11.35
CA LEU A 99 -22.71 -31.35 10.13
C LEU A 99 -23.55 -30.09 10.33
N GLY A 100 -23.63 -29.24 9.29
CA GLY A 100 -24.53 -28.08 9.26
C GLY A 100 -24.13 -26.93 10.16
N LEU A 101 -22.86 -26.80 10.53
CA LEU A 101 -22.38 -25.65 11.28
C LEU A 101 -22.50 -24.36 10.45
N ALA A 102 -23.27 -23.41 11.00
CA ALA A 102 -23.30 -22.06 10.46
C ALA A 102 -22.10 -21.25 11.01
N ARG A 103 -21.57 -20.33 10.21
CA ARG A 103 -20.50 -19.39 10.61
C ARG A 103 -19.22 -20.08 11.08
N PHE A 104 -18.86 -21.17 10.43
CA PHE A 104 -17.64 -21.94 10.65
C PHE A 104 -17.00 -22.34 9.32
N ALA A 105 -15.67 -22.33 9.27
CA ALA A 105 -14.86 -22.96 8.22
C ALA A 105 -13.58 -23.54 8.86
N LEU A 106 -13.08 -24.67 8.33
CA LEU A 106 -11.78 -25.22 8.69
C LEU A 106 -10.79 -24.94 7.56
N LEU A 107 -9.72 -24.22 7.85
CA LEU A 107 -8.64 -23.96 6.90
C LEU A 107 -7.62 -25.10 6.89
N SER A 108 -7.26 -25.52 5.67
CA SER A 108 -6.17 -26.46 5.45
C SER A 108 -4.80 -25.82 5.70
N PRO A 109 -3.74 -26.61 5.96
CA PRO A 109 -2.40 -26.09 6.24
C PRO A 109 -1.85 -25.13 5.17
N ASP A 110 -2.20 -25.32 3.91
CA ASP A 110 -1.77 -24.48 2.80
C ASP A 110 -2.66 -23.24 2.55
N GLU A 111 -3.82 -23.15 3.19
CA GLU A 111 -4.66 -21.95 3.22
C GLU A 111 -4.29 -20.98 4.35
N LEU A 112 -3.80 -21.50 5.49
CA LEU A 112 -3.48 -20.67 6.66
C LEU A 112 -2.54 -19.51 6.37
N PRO A 113 -1.44 -19.66 5.60
CA PRO A 113 -0.58 -18.53 5.23
C PRO A 113 -1.28 -17.49 4.36
N LYS A 114 -2.37 -17.88 3.67
CA LYS A 114 -3.15 -17.00 2.77
C LYS A 114 -4.28 -16.27 3.49
N LEU A 115 -4.58 -16.62 4.75
CA LEU A 115 -5.67 -16.03 5.52
C LEU A 115 -5.66 -14.49 5.53
N PRO A 116 -4.53 -13.79 5.76
CA PRO A 116 -4.52 -12.33 5.75
C PRO A 116 -4.99 -11.74 4.40
N PHE A 117 -4.63 -12.40 3.30
CA PHE A 117 -5.07 -12.01 1.97
C PHE A 117 -6.54 -12.36 1.72
N MET A 118 -6.99 -13.54 2.17
CA MET A 118 -8.40 -13.94 2.06
C MET A 118 -9.33 -12.97 2.80
N LEU A 119 -8.93 -12.51 3.98
CA LEU A 119 -9.68 -11.51 4.77
C LEU A 119 -9.78 -10.14 4.08
N THR A 120 -8.88 -9.79 3.18
CA THR A 120 -8.97 -8.51 2.44
C THR A 120 -9.96 -8.56 1.28
N LYS A 121 -10.35 -9.73 0.82
CA LYS A 121 -11.30 -9.89 -0.29
C LYS A 121 -12.74 -9.72 0.19
N ARG A 122 -13.58 -9.10 -0.63
CA ARG A 122 -15.05 -9.04 -0.38
C ARG A 122 -15.72 -10.40 -0.40
N ARG A 123 -15.21 -11.29 -1.23
CA ARG A 123 -15.68 -12.69 -1.37
C ARG A 123 -14.44 -13.57 -1.40
N ALA A 124 -14.21 -14.26 -0.33
CA ALA A 124 -13.25 -15.33 -0.27
C ALA A 124 -13.99 -16.60 0.06
N GLU A 125 -13.52 -17.70 -0.47
CA GLU A 125 -14.03 -19.04 -0.18
C GLU A 125 -12.84 -19.91 0.19
N THR A 126 -13.07 -20.83 1.09
CA THR A 126 -12.13 -21.90 1.43
C THR A 126 -12.10 -22.95 0.33
N LYS A 127 -11.17 -23.86 0.35
CA LYS A 127 -11.08 -24.95 -0.66
C LYS A 127 -12.34 -25.82 -0.75
N ASP A 128 -13.06 -25.95 0.36
CA ASP A 128 -14.33 -26.69 0.41
C ASP A 128 -15.54 -25.84 -0.03
N GLY A 129 -15.32 -24.62 -0.50
CA GLY A 129 -16.36 -23.70 -0.99
C GLY A 129 -17.10 -22.96 0.13
N THR A 130 -16.63 -23.02 1.38
CA THR A 130 -17.27 -22.26 2.47
C THR A 130 -16.95 -20.78 2.35
N PRO A 131 -17.97 -19.88 2.30
CA PRO A 131 -17.73 -18.43 2.23
C PRO A 131 -17.08 -17.90 3.50
N LEU A 132 -15.99 -17.16 3.33
CA LEU A 132 -15.28 -16.49 4.42
C LEU A 132 -15.69 -15.01 4.49
N PRO A 133 -16.22 -14.53 5.63
CA PRO A 133 -16.55 -13.11 5.79
C PRO A 133 -15.31 -12.23 5.68
N PRO A 134 -15.40 -11.05 5.03
CA PRO A 134 -14.28 -10.12 4.90
C PRO A 134 -13.91 -9.49 6.25
N ALA A 135 -12.68 -8.98 6.36
CA ALA A 135 -12.16 -8.33 7.57
C ALA A 135 -13.08 -7.24 8.14
N GLY A 136 -13.86 -6.58 7.28
CA GLY A 136 -14.83 -5.55 7.69
C GLY A 136 -16.00 -6.06 8.54
N THR A 137 -16.26 -7.35 8.54
CA THR A 137 -17.23 -8.00 9.41
C THR A 137 -16.75 -7.97 10.87
N PHE A 138 -15.44 -7.98 11.07
CA PHE A 138 -14.84 -8.17 12.39
C PHE A 138 -14.31 -6.86 12.97
N ARG A 139 -14.32 -6.76 14.31
CA ARG A 139 -13.72 -5.67 15.09
C ARG A 139 -12.50 -6.13 15.87
N ARG A 140 -12.41 -7.44 16.08
CA ARG A 140 -11.35 -8.09 16.87
C ARG A 140 -11.14 -9.53 16.43
N VAL A 141 -9.98 -10.05 16.77
CA VAL A 141 -9.63 -11.47 16.63
C VAL A 141 -9.46 -12.05 18.02
N LEU A 142 -9.93 -13.26 18.24
CA LEU A 142 -9.75 -14.01 19.48
C LEU A 142 -9.18 -15.37 19.16
N ARG A 143 -7.97 -15.65 19.63
CA ARG A 143 -7.37 -16.97 19.60
C ARG A 143 -7.91 -17.83 20.73
N THR A 144 -8.27 -19.07 20.41
CA THR A 144 -8.66 -20.10 21.38
C THR A 144 -8.03 -21.43 20.99
N ASP A 145 -7.21 -21.98 21.89
CA ASP A 145 -6.56 -23.27 21.70
C ASP A 145 -7.52 -24.38 22.13
N PHE A 146 -7.88 -25.26 21.20
CA PHE A 146 -8.83 -26.35 21.42
C PHE A 146 -8.14 -27.61 21.92
N SER A 147 -6.89 -27.81 21.56
CA SER A 147 -6.13 -28.99 21.96
C SER A 147 -4.64 -28.64 22.17
N ALA A 148 -3.90 -29.58 22.73
CA ALA A 148 -2.44 -29.49 22.83
C ALA A 148 -1.72 -29.64 21.49
N GLY A 149 -2.42 -29.86 20.39
CA GLY A 149 -1.88 -29.85 19.02
C GLY A 149 -1.21 -28.52 18.66
N THR A 150 -1.68 -27.42 19.26
CA THR A 150 -1.06 -26.09 19.09
C THR A 150 0.40 -26.04 19.52
N GLN A 151 0.83 -26.94 20.42
CA GLN A 151 2.21 -27.00 20.91
C GLN A 151 3.21 -27.56 19.88
N PHE A 152 2.74 -28.19 18.79
CA PHE A 152 3.62 -28.63 17.71
C PHE A 152 4.07 -27.46 16.82
N PHE A 153 3.26 -26.40 16.72
CA PHE A 153 3.52 -25.24 15.87
C PHE A 153 3.25 -23.89 16.57
N PRO A 154 3.78 -23.65 17.78
CA PRO A 154 3.38 -22.51 18.62
C PRO A 154 3.67 -21.15 17.95
N GLN A 155 4.80 -21.05 17.24
CA GLN A 155 5.18 -19.82 16.53
C GLN A 155 4.28 -19.55 15.32
N HIS A 156 3.85 -20.60 14.59
CA HIS A 156 2.95 -20.47 13.44
C HIS A 156 1.57 -19.99 13.88
N TYR A 157 1.02 -20.54 14.97
CA TYR A 157 -0.25 -20.05 15.51
C TYR A 157 -0.17 -18.62 16.03
N ALA A 158 0.94 -18.23 16.65
CA ALA A 158 1.16 -16.85 17.09
C ALA A 158 1.23 -15.91 15.89
N ALA A 159 2.01 -16.25 14.86
CA ALA A 159 2.13 -15.47 13.64
C ALA A 159 0.80 -15.36 12.88
N LEU A 160 0.02 -16.45 12.81
CA LEU A 160 -1.31 -16.43 12.19
C LEU A 160 -2.26 -15.48 12.93
N THR A 161 -2.25 -15.52 14.27
CA THR A 161 -3.08 -14.63 15.10
C THR A 161 -2.72 -13.17 14.84
N GLU A 162 -1.44 -12.83 14.92
CA GLU A 162 -0.94 -11.48 14.64
C GLU A 162 -1.30 -11.02 13.22
N ALA A 163 -1.16 -11.90 12.23
CA ALA A 163 -1.50 -11.59 10.84
C ALA A 163 -3.00 -11.32 10.63
N ALA A 164 -3.87 -12.09 11.29
CA ALA A 164 -5.32 -11.88 11.27
C ALA A 164 -5.72 -10.58 11.99
N GLU A 165 -5.13 -10.29 13.17
CA GLU A 165 -5.33 -9.04 13.90
C GLU A 165 -4.90 -7.84 13.06
N ASN A 166 -3.73 -7.91 12.41
CA ASN A 166 -3.23 -6.88 11.53
C ASN A 166 -4.13 -6.67 10.30
N ALA A 167 -4.71 -7.72 9.72
CA ALA A 167 -5.65 -7.62 8.61
C ALA A 167 -6.92 -6.86 9.02
N VAL A 168 -7.52 -7.22 10.16
CA VAL A 168 -8.71 -6.55 10.71
C VAL A 168 -8.39 -5.10 11.07
N ALA A 169 -7.29 -4.84 11.77
CA ALA A 169 -6.88 -3.50 12.16
C ALA A 169 -6.62 -2.61 10.94
N ARG A 170 -5.95 -3.13 9.91
CA ARG A 170 -5.70 -2.41 8.64
C ARG A 170 -6.99 -2.04 7.94
N PHE A 171 -7.95 -2.96 7.84
CA PHE A 171 -9.26 -2.66 7.27
C PHE A 171 -9.91 -1.45 7.97
N TRP A 172 -9.95 -1.45 9.30
CA TRP A 172 -10.60 -0.36 10.04
C TRP A 172 -9.83 0.96 9.98
N LYS A 173 -8.50 0.90 9.93
CA LYS A 173 -7.65 2.09 9.68
C LYS A 173 -7.97 2.70 8.31
N ASN A 174 -8.04 1.88 7.27
CA ASN A 174 -8.41 2.33 5.93
C ASN A 174 -9.84 2.88 5.92
N ARG A 175 -10.79 2.22 6.58
CA ARG A 175 -12.17 2.67 6.69
C ARG A 175 -12.30 4.04 7.35
N ILE A 176 -11.59 4.30 8.44
CA ILE A 176 -11.56 5.61 9.10
C ILE A 176 -11.00 6.67 8.14
N THR A 177 -9.96 6.33 7.38
CA THR A 177 -9.41 7.22 6.37
C THR A 177 -10.43 7.55 5.28
N LEU A 178 -11.18 6.57 4.78
CA LEU A 178 -12.23 6.78 3.79
C LEU A 178 -13.40 7.60 4.35
N ILE A 179 -13.80 7.41 5.60
CA ILE A 179 -14.82 8.26 6.25
C ILE A 179 -14.36 9.71 6.28
N LYS A 180 -13.09 9.97 6.61
CA LYS A 180 -12.53 11.32 6.73
C LYS A 180 -12.25 11.97 5.37
N PHE A 181 -11.73 11.22 4.42
CA PHE A 181 -11.17 11.76 3.18
C PHE A 181 -11.84 11.21 1.90
N GLY A 182 -12.67 10.18 1.97
CA GLY A 182 -13.19 9.48 0.80
C GLY A 182 -13.89 10.38 -0.20
N ARG A 183 -14.74 11.32 0.28
CA ARG A 183 -15.35 12.33 -0.59
C ARG A 183 -14.31 13.17 -1.35
N ARG A 184 -13.22 13.55 -0.67
CA ARG A 184 -12.13 14.32 -1.27
C ARG A 184 -11.34 13.48 -2.27
N PHE A 185 -11.03 12.25 -1.94
CA PHE A 185 -10.35 11.33 -2.86
C PHE A 185 -11.14 11.15 -4.16
N SER A 186 -12.44 10.88 -4.05
CA SER A 186 -13.32 10.73 -5.22
C SER A 186 -13.42 12.01 -6.03
N ARG A 187 -13.58 13.17 -5.37
CA ARG A 187 -13.56 14.47 -6.03
C ARG A 187 -12.24 14.72 -6.80
N ASN A 188 -11.11 14.46 -6.14
CA ASN A 188 -9.80 14.65 -6.76
C ASN A 188 -9.62 13.71 -7.94
N LEU A 189 -10.06 12.44 -7.80
CA LEU A 189 -10.08 11.49 -8.90
C LEU A 189 -10.80 12.06 -10.12
N PHE A 190 -12.07 12.48 -9.98
CA PHE A 190 -12.84 13.04 -11.10
C PHE A 190 -12.17 14.25 -11.77
N ARG A 191 -11.41 15.04 -11.02
CA ARG A 191 -10.68 16.18 -11.58
C ARG A 191 -9.37 15.78 -12.25
N ASN A 192 -8.61 14.86 -11.63
CA ASN A 192 -7.32 14.42 -12.15
C ASN A 192 -7.45 13.53 -13.39
N LEU A 193 -8.56 12.80 -13.55
CA LEU A 193 -8.83 12.04 -14.79
C LEU A 193 -8.75 12.92 -16.04
N ALA A 194 -9.20 14.17 -15.94
CA ALA A 194 -9.15 15.13 -17.06
C ALA A 194 -7.72 15.50 -17.48
N HIS A 195 -6.73 15.33 -16.61
CA HIS A 195 -5.33 15.63 -16.90
C HIS A 195 -4.56 14.44 -17.49
N LEU A 196 -5.13 13.22 -17.46
CA LEU A 196 -4.43 12.01 -17.91
C LEU A 196 -3.99 12.07 -19.38
N SER A 197 -4.77 12.69 -20.25
CA SER A 197 -4.42 12.85 -21.65
C SER A 197 -3.19 13.75 -21.89
N ARG A 198 -2.87 14.61 -20.91
CA ARG A 198 -1.72 15.54 -20.96
C ARG A 198 -0.58 15.12 -20.04
N SER A 199 -0.72 14.01 -19.30
CA SER A 199 0.30 13.47 -18.41
C SER A 199 1.20 12.47 -19.13
N VAL A 200 2.35 12.16 -18.53
CA VAL A 200 3.25 11.12 -19.02
C VAL A 200 2.78 9.77 -18.48
N PRO A 201 2.54 8.75 -19.32
CA PRO A 201 2.23 7.41 -18.86
C PRO A 201 3.37 6.84 -18.01
N ILE A 202 3.06 6.26 -16.87
CA ILE A 202 4.07 5.75 -15.94
C ILE A 202 4.88 4.60 -16.55
N GLU A 203 4.29 3.84 -17.46
CA GLU A 203 4.91 2.73 -18.19
C GLU A 203 6.07 3.21 -19.09
N ARG A 204 6.01 4.45 -19.58
CA ARG A 204 7.07 5.02 -20.43
C ARG A 204 8.32 5.39 -19.64
N VAL A 205 8.20 5.63 -18.37
CA VAL A 205 9.32 6.00 -17.51
C VAL A 205 9.83 4.83 -16.68
N ALA A 206 9.09 3.72 -16.64
CA ALA A 206 9.55 2.49 -16.01
C ALA A 206 10.81 1.97 -16.70
N GLN A 207 11.75 1.42 -15.91
CA GLN A 207 13.01 0.84 -16.39
C GLN A 207 13.87 1.79 -17.26
N SER A 208 13.75 3.11 -17.06
CA SER A 208 14.46 4.12 -17.86
C SER A 208 15.74 4.64 -17.22
N VAL A 209 15.95 4.42 -15.93
CA VAL A 209 17.06 5.00 -15.16
C VAL A 209 18.22 4.02 -15.04
N GLU A 210 19.38 4.40 -15.56
CA GLU A 210 20.65 3.63 -15.52
C GLU A 210 21.56 4.07 -14.37
N LYS A 211 21.41 5.31 -13.90
CA LYS A 211 22.19 5.85 -12.79
C LYS A 211 21.74 5.24 -11.46
N PRO A 212 22.63 5.13 -10.47
CA PRO A 212 22.23 4.86 -9.09
C PRO A 212 21.13 5.82 -8.65
N ILE A 213 20.10 5.32 -7.93
CA ILE A 213 18.96 6.12 -7.49
C ILE A 213 19.09 6.39 -6.00
N ILE A 214 18.83 7.64 -5.58
CA ILE A 214 18.71 7.98 -4.16
C ILE A 214 17.30 8.48 -3.88
N VAL A 215 16.65 7.85 -2.90
CA VAL A 215 15.33 8.25 -2.41
C VAL A 215 15.50 9.06 -1.13
N PHE A 216 14.97 10.28 -1.13
CA PHE A 216 14.96 11.16 0.03
C PHE A 216 13.57 11.25 0.66
N GLY A 217 13.44 10.78 1.91
CA GLY A 217 12.38 11.18 2.81
C GLY A 217 12.73 12.47 3.55
N ALA A 218 11.79 13.00 4.32
CA ALA A 218 11.96 14.25 5.06
C ALA A 218 12.51 14.08 6.49
N GLY A 219 13.01 12.92 6.87
CA GLY A 219 13.60 12.66 8.17
C GLY A 219 14.99 13.28 8.35
N GLU A 220 15.46 13.42 9.59
CA GLU A 220 16.74 14.07 9.94
C GLU A 220 17.94 13.48 9.19
N SER A 221 17.96 12.16 8.99
CA SER A 221 19.11 11.45 8.37
C SER A 221 19.41 11.90 6.94
N MET A 222 18.43 12.50 6.24
CA MET A 222 18.63 12.99 4.88
C MET A 222 19.71 14.09 4.79
N GLU A 223 19.84 14.94 5.82
CA GLU A 223 20.72 16.11 5.76
C GLU A 223 22.18 15.74 5.57
N LYS A 224 22.65 14.69 6.26
CA LYS A 224 24.03 14.21 6.13
C LYS A 224 24.28 13.67 4.73
N THR A 225 23.41 12.81 4.23
CA THR A 225 23.54 12.23 2.89
C THR A 225 23.50 13.31 1.81
N ALA A 226 22.56 14.27 1.90
CA ALA A 226 22.44 15.37 0.95
C ALA A 226 23.72 16.22 0.88
N ARG A 227 24.29 16.57 2.02
CA ARG A 227 25.55 17.35 2.07
C ARG A 227 26.73 16.60 1.45
N SER A 228 26.83 15.28 1.70
CA SER A 228 27.94 14.46 1.18
C SER A 228 27.87 14.31 -0.33
N ILE A 229 26.68 14.17 -0.93
CA ILE A 229 26.55 13.96 -2.38
C ILE A 229 26.44 15.26 -3.18
N ARG A 230 26.39 16.43 -2.57
CA ARG A 230 26.11 17.71 -3.22
C ARG A 230 27.01 17.97 -4.44
N SER A 231 28.30 17.73 -4.32
CA SER A 231 29.27 17.97 -5.41
C SER A 231 29.19 16.95 -6.55
N VAL A 232 28.59 15.80 -6.29
CA VAL A 232 28.50 14.65 -7.23
C VAL A 232 27.04 14.26 -7.54
N GLN A 233 26.08 15.13 -7.23
CA GLN A 233 24.65 14.81 -7.38
C GLN A 233 24.28 14.40 -8.81
N SER A 234 24.97 14.90 -9.84
CA SER A 234 24.74 14.54 -11.25
C SER A 234 25.01 13.06 -11.56
N ALA A 235 25.77 12.35 -10.71
CA ALA A 235 26.02 10.92 -10.85
C ALA A 235 24.83 10.06 -10.41
N PHE A 236 23.84 10.65 -9.77
CA PHE A 236 22.65 9.96 -9.24
C PHE A 236 21.39 10.41 -9.95
N TYR A 237 20.35 9.59 -9.89
CA TYR A 237 18.97 10.00 -10.12
C TYR A 237 18.30 10.19 -8.75
N ILE A 238 17.80 11.38 -8.48
CA ILE A 238 17.32 11.75 -7.14
C ILE A 238 15.80 11.78 -7.14
N VAL A 239 15.20 10.94 -6.29
CA VAL A 239 13.76 10.88 -6.04
C VAL A 239 13.47 11.45 -4.65
N ALA A 240 12.62 12.43 -4.55
CA ALA A 240 12.22 13.05 -3.29
C ALA A 240 10.77 12.73 -2.93
N ALA A 241 10.49 12.44 -1.66
CA ALA A 241 9.15 12.65 -1.14
C ALA A 241 8.84 14.16 -1.12
N ASP A 242 7.58 14.55 -1.29
CA ASP A 242 7.14 15.95 -1.33
C ASP A 242 7.66 16.80 -0.16
N ALA A 243 7.57 16.29 1.07
CA ALA A 243 8.06 16.98 2.26
C ALA A 243 9.59 17.16 2.31
N ALA A 244 10.37 16.40 1.50
CA ALA A 244 11.81 16.53 1.40
C ALA A 244 12.25 17.61 0.39
N LEU A 245 11.34 18.10 -0.45
CA LEU A 245 11.66 18.99 -1.57
C LEU A 245 12.31 20.31 -1.09
N ALA A 246 11.68 21.03 -0.17
CA ALA A 246 12.21 22.29 0.34
C ALA A 246 13.56 22.11 1.09
N PRO A 247 13.75 21.11 1.97
CA PRO A 247 15.05 20.80 2.56
C PRO A 247 16.15 20.53 1.54
N LEU A 248 15.85 19.76 0.47
CA LEU A 248 16.82 19.45 -0.57
C LEU A 248 17.30 20.70 -1.31
N PHE A 249 16.38 21.56 -1.76
CA PHE A 249 16.77 22.82 -2.42
C PHE A 249 17.62 23.72 -1.51
N ARG A 250 17.30 23.80 -0.23
CA ARG A 250 18.13 24.56 0.75
C ARG A 250 19.53 24.00 0.90
N LEU A 251 19.71 22.69 0.72
CA LEU A 251 21.01 22.02 0.74
C LEU A 251 21.72 22.05 -0.61
N GLY A 252 21.13 22.65 -1.65
CA GLY A 252 21.66 22.74 -2.99
C GLY A 252 21.58 21.44 -3.78
N ILE A 253 20.60 20.60 -3.44
CA ILE A 253 20.27 19.36 -4.16
C ILE A 253 19.02 19.62 -5.01
N GLU A 254 19.10 19.28 -6.29
CA GLU A 254 17.99 19.34 -7.23
C GLU A 254 17.49 17.92 -7.54
N PRO A 255 16.28 17.54 -7.09
CA PRO A 255 15.75 16.22 -7.39
C PRO A 255 15.34 16.11 -8.87
N ASP A 256 15.50 14.91 -9.46
CA ASP A 256 15.01 14.58 -10.81
C ASP A 256 13.51 14.24 -10.77
N ALA A 257 13.03 13.73 -9.64
CA ALA A 257 11.64 13.35 -9.44
C ALA A 257 11.13 13.64 -8.03
N VAL A 258 9.85 13.94 -7.92
CA VAL A 258 9.13 14.14 -6.65
C VAL A 258 7.88 13.28 -6.62
N VAL A 259 7.61 12.64 -5.47
CA VAL A 259 6.44 11.79 -5.27
C VAL A 259 5.44 12.47 -4.34
N CYS A 260 4.16 12.49 -4.73
CA CYS A 260 3.08 13.18 -4.03
C CYS A 260 1.84 12.29 -3.91
N GLU A 261 1.28 12.17 -2.72
CA GLU A 261 0.03 11.44 -2.48
C GLU A 261 -1.00 12.27 -1.69
N GLU A 262 -0.63 13.48 -1.25
CA GLU A 262 -1.50 14.30 -0.42
C GLU A 262 -2.70 14.84 -1.20
N ALA A 263 -3.89 14.55 -0.71
CA ALA A 263 -5.17 14.96 -1.33
C ALA A 263 -5.59 16.39 -0.97
N GLN A 264 -4.94 17.01 -0.01
CA GLN A 264 -5.28 18.33 0.52
C GLN A 264 -4.34 19.40 -0.03
N SER A 265 -4.81 20.63 -0.02
CA SER A 265 -4.01 21.81 -0.41
C SER A 265 -2.83 22.11 0.52
N VAL A 266 -2.72 21.41 1.63
CA VAL A 266 -1.57 21.50 2.56
C VAL A 266 -0.25 21.14 1.89
N ILE A 267 -0.29 20.49 0.73
CA ILE A 267 0.91 20.19 -0.09
C ILE A 267 1.43 21.43 -0.85
N ALA A 268 0.60 22.44 -1.10
CA ALA A 268 0.98 23.60 -1.91
C ALA A 268 2.25 24.33 -1.40
N PRO A 269 2.44 24.55 -0.08
CA PRO A 269 3.65 25.15 0.45
C PRO A 269 4.94 24.39 0.11
N PHE A 270 4.89 23.06 -0.10
CA PHE A 270 6.08 22.27 -0.44
C PHE A 270 6.65 22.64 -1.82
N PHE A 271 5.80 23.21 -2.68
CA PHE A 271 6.15 23.66 -4.03
C PHE A 271 6.45 25.16 -4.13
N LEU A 272 6.45 25.90 -3.03
CA LEU A 272 6.84 27.30 -3.04
C LEU A 272 8.35 27.43 -3.36
N GLY A 273 8.67 28.35 -4.25
CA GLY A 273 10.06 28.62 -4.65
C GLY A 273 10.65 27.61 -5.65
N VAL A 274 9.85 26.70 -6.19
CA VAL A 274 10.31 25.74 -7.23
C VAL A 274 10.05 26.23 -8.66
N ASN A 275 9.54 27.45 -8.85
CA ASN A 275 9.26 28.03 -10.16
C ASN A 275 10.52 27.99 -11.04
N GLY A 276 10.38 27.45 -12.25
CA GLY A 276 11.48 27.29 -13.20
C GLY A 276 12.38 26.07 -12.96
N LYS A 277 12.18 25.33 -11.88
CA LYS A 277 12.87 24.04 -11.66
C LYS A 277 12.20 22.93 -12.48
N ARG A 278 13.01 22.03 -13.00
CA ARG A 278 12.54 20.90 -13.81
C ARG A 278 12.74 19.60 -13.02
N PHE A 279 11.66 19.00 -12.62
CA PHE A 279 11.62 17.66 -12.06
C PHE A 279 10.31 16.99 -12.46
N ARG A 280 10.32 15.67 -12.56
CA ARG A 280 9.11 14.89 -12.82
C ARG A 280 8.31 14.70 -11.55
N VAL A 281 6.99 14.86 -11.63
CA VAL A 281 6.11 14.59 -10.48
C VAL A 281 5.41 13.25 -10.68
N PHE A 282 5.54 12.36 -9.70
CA PHE A 282 4.73 11.16 -9.58
C PHE A 282 3.61 11.42 -8.58
N ALA A 283 2.39 11.48 -9.06
CA ALA A 283 1.23 11.84 -8.24
C ALA A 283 0.20 10.71 -8.17
N GLY A 284 -0.31 10.42 -6.99
CA GLY A 284 -1.50 9.60 -6.86
C GLY A 284 -2.68 10.24 -7.58
N ILE A 285 -3.52 9.44 -8.27
CA ILE A 285 -4.69 9.97 -9.01
C ILE A 285 -5.69 10.71 -8.10
N THR A 286 -5.63 10.49 -6.80
CA THR A 286 -6.45 11.16 -5.78
C THR A 286 -5.73 12.31 -5.09
N SER A 287 -4.51 12.64 -5.50
CA SER A 287 -3.76 13.80 -5.00
C SER A 287 -4.45 15.12 -5.33
N TRP A 288 -4.03 16.17 -4.68
CA TRP A 288 -4.59 17.51 -4.88
C TRP A 288 -4.55 17.94 -6.36
N PRO A 289 -5.69 18.24 -7.00
CA PRO A 289 -5.74 18.43 -8.46
C PRO A 289 -4.90 19.58 -9.00
N LYS A 290 -4.68 20.64 -8.19
CA LYS A 290 -3.85 21.78 -8.61
C LYS A 290 -2.35 21.48 -8.70
N LEU A 291 -1.90 20.27 -8.35
CA LEU A 291 -0.53 19.85 -8.65
C LEU A 291 -0.22 19.92 -10.14
N PHE A 292 -1.19 19.61 -11.01
CA PHE A 292 -1.01 19.74 -12.47
C PHE A 292 -0.73 21.19 -12.87
N ASP A 293 -1.41 22.14 -12.27
CA ASP A 293 -1.22 23.57 -12.56
C ASP A 293 0.16 24.07 -12.09
N LEU A 294 0.69 23.49 -11.00
CA LEU A 294 2.01 23.85 -10.46
C LEU A 294 3.18 23.23 -11.22
N CYS A 295 3.01 22.00 -11.70
CA CYS A 295 4.11 21.18 -12.25
C CYS A 295 4.02 21.01 -13.78
N GLY A 296 2.87 21.29 -14.37
CA GLY A 296 2.63 21.17 -15.81
C GLY A 296 2.57 19.71 -16.30
N ALA A 297 2.89 19.51 -17.57
CA ALA A 297 2.71 18.21 -18.25
C ALA A 297 3.74 17.12 -17.86
N ASP A 298 4.80 17.45 -17.11
CA ASP A 298 5.78 16.45 -16.65
C ASP A 298 5.33 15.76 -15.36
N ILE A 299 4.06 15.35 -15.35
CA ILE A 299 3.43 14.61 -14.27
C ILE A 299 3.10 13.18 -14.71
N CYS A 300 3.40 12.21 -13.88
CA CYS A 300 3.02 10.81 -14.04
C CYS A 300 2.02 10.46 -12.94
N TYR A 301 0.82 10.04 -13.32
CA TYR A 301 -0.15 9.57 -12.33
C TYR A 301 -0.02 8.06 -12.09
N PHE A 302 -0.28 7.64 -10.86
CA PHE A 302 -0.49 6.26 -10.45
C PHE A 302 -1.76 6.17 -9.60
N SER A 303 -2.34 4.97 -9.48
CA SER A 303 -3.54 4.76 -8.67
C SER A 303 -3.17 4.08 -7.36
N PRO A 304 -3.32 4.74 -6.19
CA PRO A 304 -3.24 4.03 -4.92
C PRO A 304 -4.36 2.99 -4.85
N HIS A 305 -4.05 1.79 -4.40
CA HIS A 305 -5.05 0.75 -4.18
C HIS A 305 -5.92 1.14 -2.97
N TYR A 306 -7.21 1.27 -3.21
CA TYR A 306 -8.22 1.39 -2.16
C TYR A 306 -8.88 0.03 -2.01
N ASP A 307 -8.75 -0.58 -0.84
CA ASP A 307 -9.26 -1.93 -0.57
C ASP A 307 -10.69 -2.10 -1.09
N ASP A 308 -10.86 -3.06 -1.99
CA ASP A 308 -12.13 -3.63 -2.49
C ASP A 308 -13.27 -2.64 -2.81
N THR A 309 -12.99 -1.61 -3.59
CA THR A 309 -14.05 -0.79 -4.15
C THR A 309 -14.35 -1.21 -5.59
N VAL A 310 -15.55 -1.71 -5.85
CA VAL A 310 -16.00 -2.11 -7.21
C VAL A 310 -15.85 -0.96 -8.20
N PHE A 311 -16.01 0.27 -7.74
CA PHE A 311 -15.85 1.46 -8.57
C PHE A 311 -14.41 1.59 -9.08
N PHE A 312 -13.39 1.53 -8.20
CA PHE A 312 -11.98 1.64 -8.61
C PHE A 312 -11.54 0.44 -9.44
N ASP A 313 -11.98 -0.76 -9.08
CA ASP A 313 -11.68 -1.98 -9.85
C ASP A 313 -12.23 -1.87 -11.27
N SER A 314 -13.47 -1.42 -11.44
CA SER A 314 -14.07 -1.17 -12.75
C SER A 314 -13.31 -0.13 -13.58
N LEU A 315 -12.81 0.94 -12.95
CA LEU A 315 -11.99 1.94 -13.65
C LEU A 315 -10.64 1.36 -14.09
N ALA A 316 -10.04 0.49 -13.27
CA ALA A 316 -8.77 -0.18 -13.60
C ALA A 316 -8.95 -1.19 -14.74
N GLU A 317 -9.98 -2.05 -14.68
CA GLU A 317 -10.33 -3.02 -15.73
C GLU A 317 -10.61 -2.35 -17.08
N ARG A 318 -11.25 -1.19 -17.06
CA ARG A 318 -11.53 -0.37 -18.25
C ARG A 318 -10.33 0.48 -18.69
N ASN A 319 -9.18 0.37 -18.05
CA ASN A 319 -7.99 1.18 -18.28
C ASN A 319 -8.24 2.71 -18.26
N ILE A 320 -9.21 3.15 -17.46
CA ILE A 320 -9.53 4.58 -17.30
C ILE A 320 -8.49 5.24 -16.39
N ILE A 321 -8.17 4.59 -15.26
CA ILE A 321 -7.14 5.05 -14.32
C ILE A 321 -5.76 4.47 -14.64
N PRO A 322 -4.67 5.13 -14.17
CA PRO A 322 -3.31 4.59 -14.27
C PRO A 322 -3.14 3.26 -13.51
N PRO A 323 -2.02 2.55 -13.73
CA PRO A 323 -1.72 1.32 -13.01
C PRO A 323 -1.83 1.45 -11.50
N VAL A 324 -2.39 0.41 -10.88
CA VAL A 324 -2.65 0.37 -9.44
C VAL A 324 -1.37 -0.02 -8.69
N MET A 325 -1.06 0.75 -7.66
CA MET A 325 0.06 0.51 -6.74
C MET A 325 -0.45 0.02 -5.38
N PRO A 326 0.31 -0.84 -4.66
CA PRO A 326 -0.09 -1.29 -3.33
C PRO A 326 -0.22 -0.10 -2.37
N PRO A 327 -1.14 -0.19 -1.38
CA PRO A 327 -1.36 0.87 -0.39
C PRO A 327 -0.21 0.87 0.63
N LEU A 328 0.82 1.66 0.39
CA LEU A 328 2.03 1.69 1.21
C LEU A 328 1.89 2.62 2.43
N GLY A 329 0.92 3.54 2.41
CA GLY A 329 0.54 4.39 3.53
C GLY A 329 1.48 5.54 3.85
N SER A 330 2.62 5.65 3.17
CA SER A 330 3.57 6.75 3.33
C SER A 330 4.22 7.10 1.98
N VAL A 331 4.30 8.39 1.69
CA VAL A 331 4.94 8.90 0.46
C VAL A 331 6.38 8.40 0.29
N GLY A 332 7.13 8.24 1.40
CA GLY A 332 8.48 7.70 1.36
C GLY A 332 8.55 6.23 0.90
N LEU A 333 7.57 5.40 1.28
CA LEU A 333 7.46 4.03 0.80
C LEU A 333 7.10 4.01 -0.70
N THR A 334 6.16 4.86 -1.10
CA THR A 334 5.76 5.00 -2.50
C THR A 334 6.93 5.51 -3.35
N ALA A 335 7.72 6.46 -2.86
CA ALA A 335 8.93 6.93 -3.52
C ALA A 335 9.96 5.81 -3.70
N THR A 336 10.13 4.94 -2.69
CA THR A 336 10.99 3.75 -2.81
C THR A 336 10.47 2.79 -3.87
N LYS A 337 9.15 2.53 -3.91
CA LYS A 337 8.54 1.66 -4.94
C LYS A 337 8.71 2.24 -6.35
N ILE A 338 8.51 3.53 -6.51
CA ILE A 338 8.71 4.24 -7.79
C ILE A 338 10.19 4.17 -8.19
N ALA A 339 11.14 4.40 -7.28
CA ALA A 339 12.56 4.27 -7.57
C ALA A 339 12.93 2.86 -8.07
N LEU A 340 12.40 1.81 -7.41
CA LEU A 340 12.59 0.43 -7.85
C LEU A 340 11.94 0.14 -9.21
N MET A 341 10.86 0.82 -9.56
CA MET A 341 10.23 0.70 -10.88
C MET A 341 11.02 1.46 -11.97
N LEU A 342 11.60 2.61 -11.63
CA LEU A 342 12.35 3.46 -12.56
C LEU A 342 13.69 2.86 -12.96
N ARG A 343 14.37 2.11 -12.08
CA ARG A 343 15.67 1.51 -12.36
C ARG A 343 15.60 0.60 -13.57
N LYS A 344 16.60 0.68 -14.45
CA LYS A 344 16.64 -0.10 -15.70
C LYS A 344 16.56 -1.61 -15.45
N ASN A 345 17.21 -2.07 -14.40
CA ASN A 345 17.20 -3.48 -13.95
C ASN A 345 17.65 -3.56 -12.48
N ASP A 346 17.62 -4.77 -11.92
CA ASP A 346 17.97 -5.01 -10.52
C ASP A 346 19.46 -4.79 -10.17
N ARG A 347 20.34 -4.58 -11.15
CA ARG A 347 21.75 -4.24 -10.92
C ARG A 347 21.95 -2.77 -10.58
N VAL A 348 21.02 -1.90 -10.98
CA VAL A 348 21.05 -0.49 -10.62
C VAL A 348 20.73 -0.36 -9.13
N PRO A 349 21.66 0.15 -8.31
CA PRO A 349 21.44 0.26 -6.88
C PRO A 349 20.47 1.39 -6.55
N VAL A 350 19.64 1.16 -5.54
CA VAL A 350 18.73 2.15 -4.95
C VAL A 350 19.13 2.36 -3.50
N PHE A 351 19.24 3.61 -3.09
CA PHE A 351 19.58 4.01 -1.73
C PHE A 351 18.43 4.80 -1.13
N VAL A 352 18.08 4.53 0.12
CA VAL A 352 17.05 5.30 0.84
C VAL A 352 17.67 6.06 2.00
N THR A 353 17.24 7.30 2.22
CA THR A 353 17.65 8.15 3.34
C THR A 353 16.51 9.05 3.76
N GLY A 354 16.50 9.53 5.01
CA GLY A 354 15.39 10.35 5.52
C GLY A 354 14.07 9.59 5.72
N LEU A 355 14.08 8.26 5.65
CA LEU A 355 12.97 7.37 6.00
C LEU A 355 13.15 6.87 7.44
N ASP A 356 13.29 7.82 8.37
CA ASP A 356 13.70 7.52 9.74
C ASP A 356 12.56 6.88 10.56
N PHE A 357 11.30 7.15 10.20
CA PHE A 357 10.06 6.73 10.91
C PHE A 357 10.11 6.98 12.42
N SER A 358 10.95 7.90 12.81
CA SER A 358 11.17 8.36 14.18
C SER A 358 11.76 9.76 14.14
N TYR A 359 11.82 10.44 15.28
CA TYR A 359 12.36 11.78 15.37
C TYR A 359 12.92 12.06 16.77
N ARG A 360 13.78 13.05 16.87
CA ARG A 360 14.28 13.59 18.15
C ARG A 360 13.34 14.65 18.66
N ALA A 361 13.32 14.87 19.97
CA ALA A 361 12.61 15.99 20.56
C ALA A 361 13.05 17.30 19.88
N GLY A 362 12.10 18.05 19.37
CA GLY A 362 12.38 19.32 18.67
C GLY A 362 12.78 19.20 17.20
N THR A 363 13.00 17.99 16.65
CA THR A 363 13.42 17.79 15.25
C THR A 363 12.59 16.70 14.60
N THR A 364 11.32 17.00 14.33
CA THR A 364 10.38 16.03 13.73
C THR A 364 10.65 15.72 12.26
N HIS A 365 11.34 16.63 11.56
CA HIS A 365 11.72 16.52 10.15
C HIS A 365 13.11 17.16 9.96
N ALA A 366 13.68 16.99 8.79
CA ALA A 366 14.89 17.69 8.36
C ALA A 366 14.69 19.21 8.42
N ARG A 367 15.77 19.94 8.65
CA ARG A 367 15.72 21.41 8.75
C ARG A 367 15.22 22.04 7.46
N GLY A 368 14.28 22.96 7.60
CA GLY A 368 13.67 23.63 6.46
C GLY A 368 12.50 22.88 5.83
N ALA A 369 12.08 21.76 6.40
CA ALA A 369 10.80 21.16 6.04
C ALA A 369 9.65 22.09 6.41
N GLU A 370 8.58 22.08 5.61
CA GLU A 370 7.41 22.95 5.78
C GLU A 370 6.77 22.82 7.18
N ALA A 371 6.83 21.63 7.77
CA ALA A 371 6.35 21.42 9.15
C ALA A 371 7.04 22.34 10.18
N HIS A 372 8.30 22.73 9.97
CA HIS A 372 8.99 23.69 10.81
C HIS A 372 8.66 25.13 10.42
N THR A 373 8.61 25.42 9.13
CA THR A 373 8.31 26.74 8.59
C THR A 373 6.92 27.21 9.01
N SER A 374 5.91 26.35 8.90
CA SER A 374 4.53 26.64 9.34
C SER A 374 4.43 26.91 10.84
N ARG A 375 5.16 26.15 11.67
CA ARG A 375 5.19 26.40 13.13
C ARG A 375 5.83 27.73 13.46
N LEU A 376 6.95 28.07 12.81
CA LEU A 376 7.61 29.37 13.01
C LEU A 376 6.72 30.53 12.56
N ALA A 377 6.04 30.36 11.40
CA ALA A 377 5.13 31.38 10.87
C ALA A 377 3.90 31.61 11.77
N SER A 378 3.43 30.57 12.47
CA SER A 378 2.30 30.66 13.40
C SER A 378 2.69 31.08 14.82
N SER A 379 3.98 31.19 15.13
CA SER A 379 4.43 31.58 16.47
C SER A 379 4.23 33.04 16.74
N CYS A 380 3.79 33.39 17.98
CA CYS A 380 3.63 34.75 18.45
C CYS A 380 3.93 34.80 19.94
N LYS A 381 3.89 36.02 20.55
CA LYS A 381 4.19 36.20 21.97
C LYS A 381 3.32 35.34 22.90
N THR A 382 2.05 35.15 22.55
CA THR A 382 1.09 34.35 23.34
C THR A 382 1.05 32.86 22.94
N ALA A 383 1.62 32.48 21.79
CA ALA A 383 1.76 31.13 21.31
C ALA A 383 3.16 30.94 20.71
N PRO A 384 4.21 30.83 21.55
CA PRO A 384 5.58 30.65 21.07
C PRO A 384 5.74 29.31 20.34
N ALA A 385 6.65 29.27 19.38
CA ALA A 385 6.96 28.04 18.65
C ALA A 385 7.43 26.96 19.62
N SER A 386 6.71 25.83 19.64
CA SER A 386 7.05 24.68 20.44
C SER A 386 7.11 23.43 19.55
N ASN A 387 8.24 22.72 19.61
CA ASN A 387 8.37 21.42 18.99
C ASN A 387 8.04 20.27 19.97
N TYR A 388 7.80 20.60 21.24
CA TYR A 388 7.55 19.60 22.27
C TYR A 388 6.20 18.89 22.10
N ASP A 389 5.19 19.56 21.57
CA ASP A 389 3.87 18.96 21.36
C ASP A 389 3.96 17.70 20.48
N ALA A 390 4.83 17.72 19.45
CA ALA A 390 5.07 16.55 18.61
C ALA A 390 5.83 15.44 19.36
N ALA A 391 6.69 15.78 20.32
CA ALA A 391 7.46 14.83 21.10
C ALA A 391 6.69 14.25 22.30
N PHE A 392 5.60 14.90 22.73
CA PHE A 392 4.85 14.52 23.94
C PHE A 392 3.36 14.29 23.69
N THR A 393 2.96 14.00 22.44
CA THR A 393 1.58 13.62 22.12
C THR A 393 1.23 12.23 22.71
N PHE A 394 -0.07 11.97 22.90
CA PHE A 394 -0.56 10.66 23.30
C PHE A 394 -0.06 9.56 22.35
N PHE A 395 0.22 8.37 22.90
CA PHE A 395 0.70 7.20 22.16
C PHE A 395 2.14 7.26 21.62
N MET A 396 2.94 8.22 22.06
CA MET A 396 4.36 8.28 21.74
C MET A 396 5.14 7.21 22.47
N GLN A 397 6.08 6.59 21.76
CA GLN A 397 6.99 5.59 22.30
C GLN A 397 8.43 6.05 22.17
N LYS A 398 9.23 5.86 23.21
CA LYS A 398 10.68 5.99 23.12
C LYS A 398 11.25 4.70 22.53
N ILE A 399 12.14 4.85 21.58
CA ILE A 399 12.85 3.73 20.95
C ILE A 399 14.35 4.05 20.89
N ILE A 400 15.15 3.02 20.74
CA ILE A 400 16.57 3.16 20.41
C ILE A 400 16.70 3.06 18.88
N GLY A 401 17.26 4.08 18.26
CA GLY A 401 17.52 4.11 16.84
C GLY A 401 18.67 3.23 16.42
N LYS A 402 18.87 3.06 15.11
CA LYS A 402 19.94 2.26 14.51
C LYS A 402 21.36 2.79 14.78
N ASP A 403 21.46 4.03 15.28
CA ASP A 403 22.72 4.66 15.73
C ASP A 403 22.95 4.53 17.26
N GLY A 404 22.09 3.78 17.98
CA GLY A 404 22.16 3.60 19.41
C GLY A 404 21.62 4.76 20.24
N THR A 405 21.11 5.83 19.61
CA THR A 405 20.56 7.00 20.32
C THR A 405 19.05 6.92 20.52
N PRO A 406 18.49 7.59 21.56
CA PRO A 406 17.06 7.58 21.82
C PRO A 406 16.31 8.47 20.81
N PHE A 407 15.19 7.96 20.32
CA PHE A 407 14.23 8.61 19.43
C PHE A 407 12.80 8.47 19.97
N PHE A 408 11.91 9.25 19.38
CA PHE A 408 10.47 9.11 19.55
C PHE A 408 9.85 8.57 18.25
N THR A 409 8.86 7.70 18.38
CA THR A 409 8.04 7.22 17.27
C THR A 409 6.57 7.22 17.66
N SER A 410 5.69 7.10 16.70
CA SER A 410 4.25 6.90 16.91
C SER A 410 3.81 5.55 16.35
N PRO A 411 2.64 5.02 16.75
CA PRO A 411 2.10 3.79 16.17
C PRO A 411 1.99 3.85 14.63
N ALA A 412 1.70 5.03 14.08
CA ALA A 412 1.64 5.22 12.63
C ALA A 412 3.03 5.09 11.97
N LEU A 413 4.05 5.76 12.52
CA LEU A 413 5.42 5.69 12.01
C LEU A 413 5.99 4.28 12.15
N LEU A 414 5.73 3.62 13.27
CA LEU A 414 6.14 2.23 13.48
C LEU A 414 5.49 1.29 12.46
N SER A 415 4.19 1.47 12.19
CA SER A 415 3.47 0.73 11.15
C SER A 415 4.08 0.94 9.76
N TYR A 416 4.54 2.16 9.43
CA TYR A 416 5.23 2.41 8.16
C TYR A 416 6.59 1.71 8.09
N ALA A 417 7.36 1.70 9.16
CA ALA A 417 8.63 0.97 9.22
C ALA A 417 8.42 -0.55 9.06
N GLN A 418 7.40 -1.11 9.70
CA GLN A 418 7.00 -2.52 9.53
C GLN A 418 6.57 -2.83 8.09
N THR A 419 5.75 -1.96 7.50
CA THR A 419 5.34 -2.06 6.09
C THR A 419 6.55 -1.99 5.17
N PHE A 420 7.48 -1.08 5.42
CA PHE A 420 8.73 -0.97 4.65
C PHE A 420 9.50 -2.30 4.67
N ARG A 421 9.73 -2.87 5.84
CA ARG A 421 10.43 -4.16 5.97
C ARG A 421 9.70 -5.28 5.22
N ALA A 422 8.38 -5.37 5.37
CA ALA A 422 7.57 -6.41 4.73
C ALA A 422 7.64 -6.35 3.20
N TYR A 423 7.66 -5.13 2.62
CA TYR A 423 7.65 -4.97 1.17
C TYR A 423 9.04 -4.94 0.53
N PHE A 424 10.07 -4.46 1.24
CA PHE A 424 11.32 -4.07 0.60
C PHE A 424 12.56 -4.78 1.13
N SER A 425 12.52 -5.47 2.27
CA SER A 425 13.72 -6.11 2.86
C SER A 425 14.41 -7.12 1.93
N GLN A 426 13.66 -7.75 1.02
CA GLN A 426 14.18 -8.72 0.06
C GLN A 426 14.46 -8.11 -1.33
N SER A 427 14.33 -6.78 -1.49
CA SER A 427 14.58 -6.13 -2.77
C SER A 427 16.08 -6.13 -3.11
N PRO A 428 16.48 -6.68 -4.26
CA PRO A 428 17.89 -6.74 -4.62
C PRO A 428 18.47 -5.34 -4.83
N ASN A 429 19.70 -5.12 -4.35
CA ASN A 429 20.44 -3.84 -4.47
C ASN A 429 19.68 -2.62 -3.93
N LEU A 430 18.86 -2.80 -2.90
CA LEU A 430 18.27 -1.73 -2.11
C LEU A 430 19.04 -1.59 -0.80
N PHE A 431 19.48 -0.37 -0.48
CA PHE A 431 20.37 -0.08 0.65
C PHE A 431 19.83 1.06 1.51
N ASP A 432 20.11 1.02 2.81
CA ASP A 432 19.85 2.11 3.75
C ASP A 432 21.08 3.02 3.84
N ALA A 433 20.96 4.25 3.37
CA ALA A 433 21.95 5.31 3.49
C ALA A 433 21.65 6.29 4.64
N GLY A 434 20.52 6.11 5.35
CA GLY A 434 20.15 6.89 6.52
C GLY A 434 20.98 6.50 7.74
N THR A 435 21.45 7.49 8.49
CA THR A 435 22.32 7.27 9.65
C THR A 435 21.56 7.12 10.96
N THR A 436 20.33 7.58 11.02
CA THR A 436 19.49 7.63 12.23
C THR A 436 18.12 6.98 11.99
N GLY A 437 17.31 6.85 13.03
CA GLY A 437 15.95 6.35 12.93
C GLY A 437 15.80 4.85 13.15
N ILE A 438 14.62 4.32 12.82
CA ILE A 438 14.29 2.90 12.94
C ILE A 438 15.08 2.10 11.89
N ASP A 439 15.55 0.93 12.26
CA ASP A 439 16.18 0.00 11.33
C ASP A 439 15.17 -0.46 10.27
N LEU A 440 15.51 -0.32 9.00
CA LEU A 440 14.65 -0.69 7.86
C LEU A 440 14.80 -2.14 7.41
N GLY A 441 15.71 -2.91 8.04
CA GLY A 441 16.00 -4.28 7.63
C GLY A 441 16.80 -4.38 6.33
N LEU A 442 17.51 -3.31 5.93
CA LEU A 442 18.35 -3.24 4.75
C LEU A 442 19.84 -3.22 5.11
N SER A 443 20.67 -3.66 4.17
CA SER A 443 22.12 -3.46 4.28
C SER A 443 22.44 -1.96 4.28
N LYS A 444 23.26 -1.53 5.25
CA LYS A 444 23.68 -0.13 5.40
C LYS A 444 24.79 0.21 4.41
N LYS A 445 24.70 1.40 3.81
CA LYS A 445 25.75 1.99 2.96
C LYS A 445 25.98 3.44 3.35
N SER A 446 27.25 3.79 3.63
CA SER A 446 27.58 5.18 3.98
C SER A 446 27.54 6.09 2.75
N ALA A 447 27.38 7.40 2.99
CA ALA A 447 27.44 8.40 1.91
C ALA A 447 28.79 8.36 1.16
N ASP A 448 29.91 8.07 1.86
CA ASP A 448 31.23 7.96 1.26
C ASP A 448 31.35 6.74 0.33
N GLU A 449 30.68 5.63 0.66
CA GLU A 449 30.59 4.47 -0.24
C GLU A 449 29.77 4.75 -1.51
N LEU A 450 28.76 5.62 -1.41
CA LEU A 450 28.01 6.10 -2.56
C LEU A 450 28.91 6.87 -3.53
N ILE A 451 29.73 7.77 -3.01
CA ILE A 451 30.64 8.61 -3.79
C ILE A 451 31.74 7.77 -4.46
N ARG A 452 32.35 6.83 -3.75
CA ARG A 452 33.38 5.95 -4.31
C ARG A 452 32.87 5.11 -5.49
N LYS A 453 31.63 4.62 -5.42
CA LYS A 453 31.04 3.85 -6.53
C LYS A 453 30.70 4.72 -7.74
N SER A 454 30.40 6.01 -7.55
CA SER A 454 30.19 6.94 -8.67
C SER A 454 31.49 7.38 -9.33
N GLY A 455 32.59 7.52 -8.57
CA GLY A 455 33.93 7.89 -9.09
C GLY A 455 34.56 6.83 -10.00
N ASN A 456 34.45 5.55 -9.65
CA ASN A 456 34.96 4.45 -10.48
C ASN A 456 34.26 4.33 -11.86
N THR A 457 33.03 4.87 -12.00
CA THR A 457 32.32 4.89 -13.30
C THR A 457 32.84 6.03 -14.21
N THR A 458 33.41 7.08 -13.62
CA THR A 458 33.95 8.24 -14.36
C THR A 458 35.42 7.97 -14.79
N GLU A 459 36.20 7.33 -13.94
CA GLU A 459 37.60 6.96 -14.28
C GLU A 459 37.67 5.86 -15.35
N ALA A 460 36.74 4.90 -15.36
CA ALA A 460 36.67 3.89 -16.41
C ALA A 460 36.32 4.44 -17.80
N LYS A 461 35.67 5.60 -17.89
CA LYS A 461 35.44 6.30 -19.17
C LYS A 461 36.60 7.17 -19.60
N THR A 462 37.36 7.76 -18.64
CA THR A 462 38.52 8.61 -18.93
C THR A 462 39.78 7.80 -19.29
N THR A 463 39.89 6.58 -18.78
CA THR A 463 41.00 5.66 -19.12
C THR A 463 40.80 4.95 -20.45
N ALA A 464 39.59 4.93 -21.04
CA ALA A 464 39.35 4.40 -22.37
C ALA A 464 39.60 5.44 -23.50
N GLU A 465 39.66 6.73 -23.16
CA GLU A 465 39.96 7.81 -24.13
C GLU A 465 41.41 8.34 -24.06
N GLY A 466 42.25 7.80 -23.18
CA GLY A 466 43.57 8.33 -22.85
C GLY A 466 44.79 7.49 -23.25
N LYS A 467 44.66 6.54 -24.16
CA LYS A 467 45.82 5.81 -24.73
C LYS A 467 45.66 5.71 -26.25
N ASP A 468 46.01 6.77 -26.92
CA ASP A 468 46.62 6.77 -28.24
C ASP A 468 46.91 8.21 -28.65
N SER A 469 48.08 8.73 -28.24
CA SER A 469 48.70 9.86 -28.91
C SER A 469 50.21 9.79 -28.60
N ASN A 470 50.92 9.08 -29.45
CA ASN A 470 52.23 9.55 -29.94
C ASN A 470 52.67 8.73 -31.15
N GLU A 471 53.18 9.49 -32.11
CA GLU A 471 53.93 9.09 -33.30
C GLU A 471 53.12 8.61 -34.52
N ALA A 472 52.96 9.43 -35.51
CA ALA A 472 53.71 9.35 -36.75
C ALA A 472 53.08 10.12 -37.90
N LYS A 473 53.92 10.97 -38.48
CA LYS A 473 54.09 11.26 -39.94
C LYS A 473 52.84 11.54 -40.80
N THR A 474 52.82 12.80 -41.24
CA THR A 474 52.22 13.30 -42.45
C THR A 474 52.19 12.31 -43.62
N GLU A 475 50.96 11.91 -44.01
CA GLU A 475 50.70 11.52 -45.42
C GLU A 475 49.24 11.79 -45.79
N ASN A 476 49.08 12.37 -46.94
CA ASN A 476 47.85 12.80 -47.61
C ASN A 476 46.75 11.70 -47.61
N ARG A 477 45.62 11.93 -46.95
CA ARG A 477 44.37 11.22 -47.26
C ARG A 477 43.12 12.14 -47.16
N LYS A 478 42.69 12.64 -48.29
CA LYS A 478 41.27 12.96 -48.50
C LYS A 478 40.64 11.69 -49.10
N PRO A 479 39.81 10.91 -48.29
CA PRO A 479 38.34 11.02 -48.33
C PRO A 479 37.59 10.56 -47.05
N ALA A 480 38.08 10.76 -45.84
CA ALA A 480 37.42 10.34 -44.62
C ALA A 480 36.25 11.25 -44.16
N VAL A 481 36.30 12.54 -44.52
CA VAL A 481 35.29 13.54 -44.08
C VAL A 481 33.88 13.29 -44.66
N LYS A 482 33.75 12.61 -45.82
CA LYS A 482 32.43 12.28 -46.39
C LYS A 482 31.73 11.10 -45.68
N MET A 483 32.48 10.23 -45.04
CA MET A 483 31.91 9.05 -44.37
C MET A 483 31.49 9.36 -42.92
N GLU A 484 32.26 10.17 -42.20
CA GLU A 484 31.87 10.64 -40.86
C GLU A 484 30.64 11.56 -40.90
N THR A 485 30.54 12.45 -41.88
CA THR A 485 29.34 13.28 -42.10
C THR A 485 28.12 12.46 -42.54
N ALA A 486 28.30 11.35 -43.23
CA ALA A 486 27.19 10.44 -43.60
C ALA A 486 26.72 9.58 -42.41
N ILE A 487 27.63 9.13 -41.54
CA ILE A 487 27.29 8.41 -40.30
C ILE A 487 26.62 9.38 -39.33
N ALA A 488 27.15 10.58 -39.11
CA ALA A 488 26.54 11.59 -38.24
C ALA A 488 25.15 12.05 -38.75
N ARG A 489 24.93 12.11 -40.07
CA ARG A 489 23.61 12.38 -40.65
C ARG A 489 22.64 11.21 -40.49
N LYS A 490 23.07 9.95 -40.68
CA LYS A 490 22.25 8.77 -40.43
C LYS A 490 21.84 8.65 -38.96
N ASP A 491 22.76 8.95 -38.04
CA ASP A 491 22.46 8.97 -36.61
C ASP A 491 21.51 10.13 -36.23
N ALA A 492 21.66 11.28 -36.83
CA ALA A 492 20.74 12.41 -36.65
C ALA A 492 19.35 12.12 -37.23
N ASP A 493 19.30 11.53 -38.45
CA ASP A 493 18.04 11.12 -39.09
C ASP A 493 17.35 9.97 -38.30
N GLY A 494 18.12 9.00 -37.78
CA GLY A 494 17.61 7.96 -36.92
C GLY A 494 17.05 8.50 -35.58
N LYS A 495 17.74 9.44 -34.97
CA LYS A 495 17.26 10.14 -33.76
C LYS A 495 16.03 11.00 -34.04
N ALA A 496 16.00 11.69 -35.16
CA ALA A 496 14.83 12.49 -35.61
C ALA A 496 13.62 11.61 -35.94
N ALA A 497 13.82 10.48 -36.60
CA ALA A 497 12.76 9.50 -36.89
C ALA A 497 12.21 8.87 -35.59
N HIS A 498 13.10 8.51 -34.65
CA HIS A 498 12.70 8.01 -33.35
C HIS A 498 11.92 9.05 -32.53
N ALA A 499 12.37 10.29 -32.51
CA ALA A 499 11.67 11.40 -31.88
C ALA A 499 10.27 11.64 -32.47
N LYS A 500 10.16 11.63 -33.82
CA LYS A 500 8.86 11.74 -34.51
C LYS A 500 7.91 10.60 -34.18
N LYS A 501 8.41 9.36 -34.13
CA LYS A 501 7.63 8.18 -33.71
C LYS A 501 7.14 8.31 -32.29
N THR A 502 8.01 8.73 -31.37
CA THR A 502 7.66 8.93 -29.96
C THR A 502 6.59 10.02 -29.77
N ILE A 503 6.68 11.13 -30.56
CA ILE A 503 5.68 12.20 -30.55
C ILE A 503 4.33 11.69 -31.07
N ALA A 504 4.32 10.93 -32.16
CA ALA A 504 3.09 10.35 -32.72
C ALA A 504 2.42 9.35 -31.74
N GLU A 505 3.21 8.50 -31.12
CA GLU A 505 2.71 7.57 -30.09
C GLU A 505 2.15 8.30 -28.86
N GLN A 506 2.76 9.43 -28.46
CA GLN A 506 2.24 10.27 -27.38
C GLN A 506 0.92 10.91 -27.78
N ALA A 507 0.80 11.44 -28.99
CA ALA A 507 -0.43 12.04 -29.46
C ALA A 507 -1.57 11.01 -29.55
N ALA A 508 -1.31 9.81 -30.07
CA ALA A 508 -2.28 8.74 -30.13
C ALA A 508 -2.75 8.29 -28.73
N PHE A 509 -1.81 8.14 -27.78
CA PHE A 509 -2.15 7.84 -26.39
C PHE A 509 -3.02 8.94 -25.78
N SER A 510 -2.64 10.21 -25.96
CA SER A 510 -3.36 11.36 -25.43
C SER A 510 -4.80 11.42 -25.96
N GLU A 511 -4.99 11.22 -27.26
CA GLU A 511 -6.31 11.21 -27.89
C GLU A 511 -7.16 10.04 -27.40
N GLN A 512 -6.61 8.83 -27.36
CA GLN A 512 -7.30 7.66 -26.87
C GLN A 512 -7.72 7.84 -25.40
N LYS A 513 -6.82 8.34 -24.55
CA LYS A 513 -7.10 8.57 -23.13
C LYS A 513 -8.16 9.65 -22.93
N ALA A 514 -8.08 10.76 -23.68
CA ALA A 514 -9.08 11.82 -23.64
C ALA A 514 -10.48 11.29 -24.02
N ARG A 515 -10.57 10.44 -25.06
CA ARG A 515 -11.83 9.80 -25.48
C ARG A 515 -12.37 8.90 -24.38
N SER A 516 -11.56 7.98 -23.85
CA SER A 516 -11.99 7.06 -22.80
C SER A 516 -12.50 7.78 -21.53
N VAL A 517 -11.83 8.87 -21.13
CA VAL A 517 -12.24 9.67 -19.99
C VAL A 517 -13.53 10.46 -20.29
N ARG A 518 -13.70 10.96 -21.51
CA ARG A 518 -14.93 11.67 -21.93
C ARG A 518 -16.13 10.72 -21.90
N ASP A 519 -15.98 9.52 -22.50
CA ASP A 519 -17.04 8.50 -22.54
C ASP A 519 -17.43 8.09 -21.12
N PHE A 520 -16.45 7.92 -20.24
CA PHE A 520 -16.70 7.66 -18.82
C PHE A 520 -17.49 8.78 -18.14
N TYR A 521 -17.11 10.05 -18.34
CA TYR A 521 -17.87 11.17 -17.74
C TYR A 521 -19.29 11.26 -18.25
N GLU A 522 -19.54 10.98 -19.53
CA GLU A 522 -20.89 11.00 -20.10
C GLU A 522 -21.75 9.86 -19.56
N GLU A 523 -21.19 8.67 -19.45
CA GLU A 523 -21.86 7.50 -18.88
C GLU A 523 -22.20 7.75 -17.41
N GLU A 524 -21.25 8.28 -16.65
CA GLU A 524 -21.38 8.49 -15.23
C GLU A 524 -22.38 9.61 -14.91
N GLU A 525 -22.35 10.71 -15.65
CA GLU A 525 -23.32 11.80 -15.52
C GLU A 525 -24.75 11.33 -15.84
N ARG A 526 -24.92 10.52 -16.91
CA ARG A 526 -26.23 9.91 -17.24
C ARG A 526 -26.76 9.02 -16.10
N SER A 527 -25.88 8.21 -15.55
CA SER A 527 -26.22 7.29 -14.46
C SER A 527 -26.58 8.04 -13.17
N LEU A 528 -25.84 9.10 -12.84
CA LEU A 528 -26.13 9.96 -11.69
C LEU A 528 -27.46 10.69 -11.85
N LYS A 529 -27.75 11.23 -13.02
CA LYS A 529 -29.04 11.89 -13.34
C LYS A 529 -30.21 10.88 -13.24
N ARG A 530 -30.00 9.64 -13.75
CA ARG A 530 -30.99 8.56 -13.62
C ARG A 530 -31.25 8.21 -12.16
N LEU A 531 -30.19 8.01 -11.36
CA LEU A 531 -30.32 7.73 -9.93
C LEU A 531 -31.06 8.87 -9.20
N LYS A 532 -30.72 10.12 -9.50
CA LYS A 532 -31.39 11.30 -8.94
C LYS A 532 -32.87 11.31 -9.23
N ASN A 533 -33.29 11.02 -10.48
CA ASN A 533 -34.68 10.98 -10.89
C ASN A 533 -35.43 9.86 -10.16
N ILE A 534 -34.87 8.66 -10.05
CA ILE A 534 -35.49 7.54 -9.32
C ILE A 534 -35.67 7.90 -7.84
N LEU A 535 -34.70 8.58 -7.23
CA LEU A 535 -34.78 9.02 -5.83
C LEU A 535 -35.78 10.16 -5.60
N SER A 536 -36.11 10.94 -6.64
CA SER A 536 -36.98 12.12 -6.53
C SER A 536 -38.43 11.84 -6.83
N SER A 537 -38.73 11.11 -7.89
CA SER A 537 -40.10 11.03 -8.43
C SER A 537 -40.61 9.61 -8.60
N GLY A 538 -39.83 8.60 -8.73
CA GLY A 538 -40.22 7.16 -8.81
C GLY A 538 -41.50 6.78 -9.56
N GLN A 539 -42.05 7.67 -10.39
CA GLN A 539 -43.47 7.71 -10.78
C GLN A 539 -43.93 6.57 -11.69
N ASN A 540 -43.03 5.76 -12.25
CA ASN A 540 -43.43 4.72 -13.20
C ASN A 540 -42.80 3.34 -12.91
N MET A 541 -42.39 3.09 -11.69
CA MET A 541 -41.74 1.83 -11.28
C MET A 541 -42.42 1.27 -10.04
N SER A 542 -42.60 -0.04 -10.00
CA SER A 542 -43.00 -0.71 -8.75
C SER A 542 -41.92 -0.52 -7.68
N GLU A 543 -42.28 -0.64 -6.41
CA GLU A 543 -41.36 -0.47 -5.28
C GLU A 543 -40.16 -1.46 -5.36
N ASN A 544 -40.40 -2.69 -5.78
CA ASN A 544 -39.40 -3.71 -5.96
C ASN A 544 -38.43 -3.37 -7.10
N GLU A 545 -38.94 -2.96 -8.25
CA GLU A 545 -38.10 -2.53 -9.39
C GLU A 545 -37.28 -1.31 -9.05
N ARG A 546 -37.88 -0.34 -8.36
CA ARG A 546 -37.20 0.85 -7.87
C ARG A 546 -36.02 0.50 -6.94
N SER A 547 -36.26 -0.36 -5.96
CA SER A 547 -35.25 -0.81 -5.00
C SER A 547 -34.10 -1.54 -5.69
N ALA A 548 -34.41 -2.46 -6.61
CA ALA A 548 -33.45 -3.22 -7.36
C ALA A 548 -32.57 -2.30 -8.26
N GLU A 549 -33.16 -1.31 -8.92
CA GLU A 549 -32.44 -0.38 -9.78
C GLU A 549 -31.55 0.58 -8.95
N ILE A 550 -32.03 1.07 -7.80
CA ILE A 550 -31.24 1.88 -6.88
C ILE A 550 -30.01 1.06 -6.40
N GLU A 551 -30.24 -0.18 -5.95
CA GLU A 551 -29.15 -1.04 -5.48
C GLU A 551 -28.12 -1.31 -6.59
N LYS A 552 -28.57 -1.61 -7.81
CA LYS A 552 -27.71 -1.80 -8.98
C LYS A 552 -26.85 -0.57 -9.26
N LEU A 553 -27.44 0.62 -9.28
CA LEU A 553 -26.73 1.87 -9.53
C LEU A 553 -25.75 2.22 -8.41
N LEU A 554 -26.10 1.96 -7.15
CA LEU A 554 -25.25 2.22 -6.00
C LEU A 554 -24.06 1.25 -5.90
N ARG A 555 -24.26 -0.02 -6.26
CA ARG A 555 -23.22 -1.08 -6.16
C ARG A 555 -21.95 -0.73 -6.91
N SER A 556 -22.03 -0.02 -8.03
CA SER A 556 -20.88 0.42 -8.84
C SER A 556 -20.47 1.88 -8.59
N ARG A 557 -21.07 2.55 -7.58
CA ARG A 557 -20.85 3.98 -7.28
C ARG A 557 -20.63 4.22 -5.81
N GLU A 558 -19.75 3.43 -5.23
CA GLU A 558 -19.42 3.48 -3.80
C GLU A 558 -18.88 4.84 -3.37
N TYR A 559 -18.30 5.61 -4.28
CA TYR A 559 -17.81 6.97 -4.03
C TYR A 559 -18.92 7.91 -3.53
N LEU A 560 -20.19 7.61 -3.80
CA LEU A 560 -21.34 8.38 -3.28
C LEU A 560 -21.53 8.23 -1.77
N TYR A 561 -21.08 7.12 -1.19
CA TYR A 561 -21.37 6.81 0.21
C TYR A 561 -20.19 6.27 1.03
N LEU A 562 -19.04 5.98 0.41
CA LEU A 562 -17.91 5.40 1.16
C LEU A 562 -17.36 6.31 2.28
N HIS A 563 -17.68 7.59 2.27
CA HIS A 563 -17.34 8.52 3.34
C HIS A 563 -18.43 8.62 4.43
N PHE A 564 -19.54 7.90 4.32
CA PHE A 564 -20.53 7.83 5.39
C PHE A 564 -20.04 6.87 6.50
N PRO A 565 -20.31 7.15 7.78
CA PRO A 565 -19.96 6.22 8.86
C PRO A 565 -20.57 4.82 8.67
N ASP A 566 -21.80 4.75 8.15
CA ASP A 566 -22.56 3.54 7.81
C ASP A 566 -22.41 3.11 6.33
N GLY A 567 -21.52 3.73 5.57
CA GLY A 567 -21.32 3.51 4.13
C GLY A 567 -20.36 2.37 3.80
N LEU A 568 -20.31 1.30 4.60
CA LEU A 568 -19.57 0.09 4.27
C LEU A 568 -20.26 -0.68 3.12
N THR A 569 -21.58 -0.68 3.13
CA THR A 569 -22.43 -1.25 2.09
C THR A 569 -23.54 -0.26 1.76
N ALA A 570 -24.09 -0.34 0.55
CA ALA A 570 -25.26 0.44 0.18
C ALA A 570 -26.46 0.04 1.06
N SER A 571 -27.25 1.03 1.47
CA SER A 571 -28.48 0.84 2.23
C SER A 571 -29.64 1.54 1.52
N LEU A 572 -30.83 0.92 1.55
CA LEU A 572 -32.03 1.46 0.98
C LEU A 572 -32.87 2.27 2.01
N THR A 573 -32.34 2.52 3.21
CA THR A 573 -33.01 3.35 4.21
C THR A 573 -33.20 4.79 3.74
N VAL A 574 -34.31 5.40 4.08
CA VAL A 574 -34.63 6.77 3.67
C VAL A 574 -33.56 7.77 4.05
N SER A 575 -32.99 7.64 5.24
CA SER A 575 -31.90 8.52 5.72
C SER A 575 -30.61 8.37 4.91
N PHE A 576 -30.26 7.14 4.52
CA PHE A 576 -29.10 6.87 3.67
C PHE A 576 -29.29 7.44 2.27
N LEU A 577 -30.44 7.17 1.65
CA LEU A 577 -30.76 7.63 0.30
C LEU A 577 -30.86 9.17 0.20
N LYS A 578 -31.33 9.85 1.25
CA LYS A 578 -31.31 11.34 1.31
C LYS A 578 -29.87 11.87 1.25
N ARG A 579 -28.93 11.25 1.96
CA ARG A 579 -27.52 11.64 1.91
C ARG A 579 -26.92 11.37 0.54
N VAL A 580 -27.16 10.18 -0.03
CA VAL A 580 -26.73 9.83 -1.39
C VAL A 580 -27.22 10.86 -2.40
N ARG A 581 -28.50 11.27 -2.31
CA ARG A 581 -29.05 12.29 -3.21
C ARG A 581 -28.30 13.63 -3.15
N ALA A 582 -27.88 14.04 -1.96
CA ALA A 582 -27.08 15.26 -1.80
C ALA A 582 -25.68 15.13 -2.45
N GLU A 583 -25.09 13.95 -2.40
CA GLU A 583 -23.79 13.68 -3.02
C GLU A 583 -23.86 13.66 -4.56
N ILE A 584 -24.96 13.19 -5.15
CA ILE A 584 -25.15 13.16 -6.61
C ILE A 584 -24.92 14.56 -7.22
N ASP A 585 -25.54 15.59 -6.67
CA ASP A 585 -25.41 16.96 -7.19
C ASP A 585 -23.98 17.49 -7.07
N PHE A 586 -23.28 17.08 -6.01
CA PHE A 586 -21.90 17.43 -5.80
C PHE A 586 -20.99 16.80 -6.87
N PHE A 587 -21.14 15.50 -7.15
CA PHE A 587 -20.30 14.80 -8.14
C PHE A 587 -20.64 15.18 -9.59
N ILE A 588 -21.90 15.47 -9.92
CA ILE A 588 -22.25 16.04 -11.24
C ILE A 588 -21.47 17.34 -11.50
N LYS A 589 -21.31 18.21 -10.49
CA LYS A 589 -20.51 19.44 -10.62
C LYS A 589 -19.03 19.13 -10.84
N ASP A 590 -18.45 18.15 -10.14
CA ASP A 590 -17.05 17.77 -10.33
C ASP A 590 -16.81 17.11 -11.71
N ILE A 591 -17.76 16.32 -12.23
CA ILE A 591 -17.72 15.80 -13.60
C ILE A 591 -17.77 16.95 -14.61
N ALA A 592 -18.62 17.95 -14.40
CA ALA A 592 -18.69 19.12 -15.29
C ALA A 592 -17.37 19.91 -15.32
N VAL A 593 -16.70 20.06 -14.17
CA VAL A 593 -15.36 20.65 -14.10
C VAL A 593 -14.36 19.79 -14.88
N GLY A 594 -14.37 18.46 -14.71
CA GLY A 594 -13.50 17.55 -15.45
C GLY A 594 -13.73 17.64 -16.97
N LYS A 595 -14.97 17.69 -17.43
CA LYS A 595 -15.30 17.90 -18.86
C LYS A 595 -14.78 19.22 -19.39
N SER A 596 -14.89 20.31 -18.62
CA SER A 596 -14.37 21.62 -19.00
C SER A 596 -12.83 21.60 -19.16
N ILE A 597 -12.11 20.94 -18.28
CA ILE A 597 -10.66 20.77 -18.35
C ILE A 597 -10.27 19.98 -19.63
N LEU A 598 -11.01 18.90 -19.95
CA LEU A 598 -10.82 18.09 -21.15
C LEU A 598 -11.17 18.86 -22.45
N GLY A 599 -12.17 19.73 -22.42
CA GLY A 599 -12.58 20.52 -23.57
C GLY A 599 -11.64 21.67 -23.91
N ASN A 600 -10.88 22.16 -22.94
CA ASN A 600 -9.85 23.19 -23.07
C ASN A 600 -8.46 22.59 -23.42
N SER A 601 -8.40 21.30 -23.68
CA SER A 601 -7.19 20.52 -24.03
C SER A 601 -7.20 20.16 -25.51
#